data_186a2873277185d4c5c31e149189051f
#
_entry.id   186a2873277185d4c5c31e149189051f
#
_cell.length_a   1.000
_cell.length_b   1.000
_cell.length_c   1.000
_cell.angle_alpha   90.00
_cell.angle_beta   90.00
_cell.angle_gamma   90.00
#
_symmetry.space_group_name_H-M   'P 1'
#
loop_
_entity.id
_entity.type
_entity.pdbx_description
1 polymer ?
#
loop_
_entity_poly.entity_id
_entity_poly.type
_entity_poly.pdbx_seq_one_letter_code
_entity_poly.pdbx_strand_id
1 'polypeptide(L)'
;MQCPLLYRFRVIDRLPEKPSEAATRGTLVHAVLERLFDNPAVERTAGRATALIPGQWNRLLESKPELSELFADDAEGERLSRWLTEAERLVERWFSLEDPTRLEPAERELFVETELESGLRLRGVIDRIDVAPTGEVRIVDYKTGKAPRPEYAEGALFQMKFYALVIWRLKGVVPRRLQLVYLGSGDVMTYDPVVADLERVERKLLALWEAIRLATETGEWRPRPTKLCGWCDHQAVCPEFGGTPPVYPLSVRPAESGQGVQGTMGPVRAETGRPAAVEGP
;
A
#
# COMPACT_ATOMS: atom_id res chain seq x y z
N MET A 1 1.39 7.51 -4.80
CA MET A 1 2.83 7.22 -5.03
C MET A 1 3.66 8.30 -4.33
N GLN A 2 4.61 7.94 -3.48
CA GLN A 2 5.44 8.91 -2.76
C GLN A 2 6.50 9.51 -3.68
N CYS A 3 7.23 8.67 -4.42
CA CYS A 3 8.26 9.08 -5.35
C CYS A 3 8.16 8.23 -6.64
N PRO A 4 7.98 8.84 -7.83
CA PRO A 4 7.93 8.11 -9.11
C PRO A 4 9.21 7.33 -9.40
N LEU A 5 10.38 7.92 -9.15
CA LEU A 5 11.65 7.24 -9.38
C LEU A 5 11.83 6.01 -8.47
N LEU A 6 11.37 6.06 -7.22
CA LEU A 6 11.38 4.90 -6.32
C LEU A 6 10.47 3.78 -6.84
N TYR A 7 9.33 4.12 -7.43
CA TYR A 7 8.48 3.12 -8.09
C TYR A 7 9.23 2.43 -9.23
N ARG A 8 9.94 3.20 -10.09
CA ARG A 8 10.77 2.64 -11.14
C ARG A 8 11.81 1.68 -10.56
N PHE A 9 12.58 2.10 -9.56
CA PHE A 9 13.63 1.27 -8.96
C PHE A 9 13.09 -0.06 -8.42
N ARG A 10 11.94 -0.03 -7.75
CA ARG A 10 11.32 -1.22 -7.14
C ARG A 10 10.62 -2.13 -8.15
N VAL A 11 9.91 -1.56 -9.11
CA VAL A 11 8.95 -2.32 -9.93
C VAL A 11 9.52 -2.62 -11.33
N ILE A 12 10.22 -1.66 -11.93
CA ILE A 12 10.76 -1.78 -13.28
C ILE A 12 12.20 -2.29 -13.25
N ASP A 13 13.09 -1.58 -12.56
CA ASP A 13 14.50 -1.94 -12.45
C ASP A 13 14.72 -3.12 -11.47
N ARG A 14 13.79 -3.34 -10.54
CA ARG A 14 13.82 -4.41 -9.51
C ARG A 14 15.12 -4.41 -8.70
N LEU A 15 15.57 -3.23 -8.32
CA LEU A 15 16.77 -3.09 -7.52
C LEU A 15 16.54 -3.72 -6.12
N PRO A 16 17.55 -4.43 -5.58
CA PRO A 16 17.44 -5.04 -4.27
C PRO A 16 17.34 -3.97 -3.18
N GLU A 17 16.55 -4.25 -2.16
CA GLU A 17 16.45 -3.47 -0.92
C GLU A 17 16.91 -4.33 0.25
N LYS A 18 17.49 -3.71 1.25
CA LYS A 18 17.95 -4.42 2.46
C LYS A 18 16.74 -4.89 3.27
N PRO A 19 16.80 -6.09 3.86
CA PRO A 19 15.79 -6.52 4.82
C PRO A 19 15.68 -5.50 5.97
N SER A 20 14.46 -5.24 6.41
CA SER A 20 14.17 -4.31 7.51
C SER A 20 13.66 -5.07 8.73
N GLU A 21 14.30 -4.91 9.89
CA GLU A 21 13.84 -5.50 11.16
C GLU A 21 12.36 -5.16 11.45
N ALA A 22 11.95 -3.91 11.18
CA ALA A 22 10.58 -3.47 11.42
C ALA A 22 9.57 -4.15 10.47
N ALA A 23 9.89 -4.24 9.17
CA ALA A 23 9.02 -4.90 8.19
C ALA A 23 8.96 -6.41 8.44
N THR A 24 10.09 -7.03 8.75
CA THR A 24 10.17 -8.47 9.05
C THR A 24 9.41 -8.83 10.32
N ARG A 25 9.49 -7.97 11.38
CA ARG A 25 8.69 -8.14 12.60
C ARG A 25 7.19 -8.02 12.31
N GLY A 26 6.80 -7.11 11.41
CA GLY A 26 5.42 -7.03 10.93
C GLY A 26 4.97 -8.36 10.33
N THR A 27 5.73 -8.90 9.38
CA THR A 27 5.43 -10.19 8.75
C THR A 27 5.35 -11.34 9.76
N LEU A 28 6.26 -11.39 10.75
CA LEU A 28 6.24 -12.40 11.81
C LEU A 28 4.97 -12.31 12.67
N VAL A 29 4.61 -11.11 13.10
CA VAL A 29 3.41 -10.89 13.94
C VAL A 29 2.14 -11.26 13.17
N HIS A 30 2.00 -10.87 11.90
CA HIS A 30 0.86 -11.25 11.06
C HIS A 30 0.75 -12.78 10.94
N ALA A 31 1.86 -13.48 10.67
CA ALA A 31 1.87 -14.94 10.58
C ALA A 31 1.46 -15.61 11.90
N VAL A 32 1.84 -15.05 13.05
CA VAL A 32 1.41 -15.55 14.38
C VAL A 32 -0.08 -15.35 14.56
N LEU A 33 -0.61 -14.15 14.28
CA LEU A 33 -2.04 -13.85 14.44
C LEU A 33 -2.90 -14.68 13.47
N GLU A 34 -2.45 -14.88 12.23
CA GLU A 34 -3.10 -15.78 11.28
C GLU A 34 -3.19 -17.20 11.82
N ARG A 35 -2.06 -17.77 12.27
CA ARG A 35 -1.97 -19.16 12.75
C ARG A 35 -2.66 -19.42 14.08
N LEU A 36 -2.84 -18.40 14.89
CA LEU A 36 -3.59 -18.54 16.13
C LEU A 36 -5.02 -19.06 15.89
N PHE A 37 -5.66 -18.63 14.81
CA PHE A 37 -7.01 -19.03 14.44
C PHE A 37 -7.11 -20.48 13.92
N ASP A 38 -6.00 -21.19 13.71
CA ASP A 38 -6.02 -22.63 13.44
C ASP A 38 -6.38 -23.44 14.71
N ASN A 39 -6.27 -22.82 15.89
CA ASN A 39 -6.65 -23.44 17.15
C ASN A 39 -8.15 -23.23 17.44
N PRO A 40 -8.79 -24.16 18.19
CA PRO A 40 -10.13 -23.95 18.70
C PRO A 40 -10.23 -22.65 19.52
N ALA A 41 -11.37 -21.98 19.48
CA ALA A 41 -11.57 -20.67 20.11
C ALA A 41 -11.09 -20.63 21.59
N VAL A 42 -11.37 -21.68 22.38
CA VAL A 42 -11.00 -21.77 23.80
C VAL A 42 -9.49 -21.85 24.04
N GLU A 43 -8.70 -22.21 23.03
CA GLU A 43 -7.23 -22.31 23.08
C GLU A 43 -6.52 -21.05 22.58
N ARG A 44 -7.24 -20.07 22.05
CA ARG A 44 -6.67 -18.85 21.48
C ARG A 44 -6.27 -17.87 22.60
N THR A 45 -5.24 -18.24 23.34
CA THR A 45 -4.68 -17.46 24.47
C THR A 45 -3.40 -16.73 24.07
N ALA A 46 -3.03 -15.69 24.81
CA ALA A 46 -1.77 -14.96 24.60
C ALA A 46 -0.55 -15.91 24.66
N GLY A 47 -0.51 -16.79 25.68
CA GLY A 47 0.58 -17.77 25.78
C GLY A 47 0.64 -18.75 24.61
N ARG A 48 -0.51 -19.14 24.03
CA ARG A 48 -0.53 -19.96 22.83
C ARG A 48 -0.01 -19.21 21.61
N ALA A 49 -0.37 -17.92 21.49
CA ALA A 49 0.08 -17.08 20.39
C ALA A 49 1.60 -16.81 20.45
N THR A 50 2.13 -16.43 21.61
CA THR A 50 3.58 -16.19 21.77
C THR A 50 4.40 -17.46 21.55
N ALA A 51 3.88 -18.62 21.93
CA ALA A 51 4.52 -19.92 21.67
C ALA A 51 4.67 -20.25 20.15
N LEU A 52 3.91 -19.58 19.27
CA LEU A 52 4.04 -19.76 17.82
C LEU A 52 5.25 -18.98 17.24
N ILE A 53 5.75 -17.95 17.93
CA ILE A 53 6.77 -17.02 17.40
C ILE A 53 8.03 -17.75 16.91
N PRO A 54 8.70 -18.64 17.69
CA PRO A 54 9.91 -19.30 17.20
C PRO A 54 9.67 -20.13 15.96
N GLY A 55 8.54 -20.85 15.91
CA GLY A 55 8.19 -21.67 14.74
C GLY A 55 7.89 -20.83 13.50
N GLN A 56 7.22 -19.68 13.64
CA GLN A 56 6.97 -18.78 12.52
C GLN A 56 8.25 -18.07 12.05
N TRP A 57 9.14 -17.70 12.97
CA TRP A 57 10.45 -17.18 12.61
C TRP A 57 11.27 -18.15 11.77
N ASN A 58 11.35 -19.41 12.18
CA ASN A 58 12.04 -20.44 11.41
C ASN A 58 11.44 -20.62 10.01
N ARG A 59 10.12 -20.63 9.87
CA ARG A 59 9.44 -20.69 8.55
C ARG A 59 9.76 -19.47 7.68
N LEU A 60 9.88 -18.30 8.26
CA LEU A 60 10.28 -17.09 7.53
C LEU A 60 11.70 -17.22 7.01
N LEU A 61 12.65 -17.73 7.81
CA LEU A 61 14.03 -17.99 7.40
C LEU A 61 14.11 -19.06 6.30
N GLU A 62 13.29 -20.11 6.37
CA GLU A 62 13.22 -21.14 5.33
C GLU A 62 12.70 -20.56 4.00
N SER A 63 11.70 -19.67 4.04
CA SER A 63 11.10 -19.06 2.84
C SER A 63 11.91 -17.90 2.27
N LYS A 64 12.67 -17.19 3.12
CA LYS A 64 13.47 -16.01 2.81
C LYS A 64 14.80 -16.07 3.54
N PRO A 65 15.78 -16.87 3.04
CA PRO A 65 17.06 -17.05 3.70
C PRO A 65 17.85 -15.75 3.93
N GLU A 66 17.63 -14.73 3.07
CA GLU A 66 18.24 -13.40 3.18
C GLU A 66 17.90 -12.69 4.50
N LEU A 67 16.83 -13.08 5.19
CA LEU A 67 16.48 -12.51 6.50
C LEU A 67 17.49 -12.86 7.59
N SER A 68 18.31 -13.87 7.40
CA SER A 68 19.43 -14.20 8.31
C SER A 68 20.46 -13.07 8.39
N GLU A 69 20.57 -12.25 7.34
CA GLU A 69 21.50 -11.10 7.29
C GLU A 69 21.12 -10.01 8.31
N LEU A 70 19.85 -9.93 8.74
CA LEU A 70 19.41 -8.96 9.75
C LEU A 70 20.21 -9.06 11.06
N PHE A 71 20.65 -10.25 11.41
CA PHE A 71 21.33 -10.55 12.67
C PHE A 71 22.69 -11.22 12.46
N ALA A 72 23.31 -11.09 11.28
CA ALA A 72 24.58 -11.73 10.96
C ALA A 72 25.75 -11.24 11.83
N ASP A 73 25.66 -10.02 12.34
CA ASP A 73 26.64 -9.39 13.25
C ASP A 73 26.32 -9.59 14.74
N ASP A 74 25.27 -10.35 15.08
CA ASP A 74 24.78 -10.62 16.45
C ASP A 74 25.35 -11.93 16.98
N ALA A 75 26.67 -11.96 17.26
CA ALA A 75 27.39 -13.18 17.66
C ALA A 75 26.83 -13.82 18.96
N GLU A 76 26.25 -13.04 19.85
CA GLU A 76 25.72 -13.49 21.14
C GLU A 76 24.20 -13.74 21.10
N GLY A 77 23.53 -13.39 19.99
CA GLY A 77 22.08 -13.55 19.82
C GLY A 77 21.22 -12.58 20.67
N GLU A 78 21.82 -11.57 21.29
CA GLU A 78 21.10 -10.63 22.15
C GLU A 78 20.15 -9.72 21.37
N ARG A 79 20.54 -9.30 20.17
CA ARG A 79 19.73 -8.43 19.31
C ARG A 79 18.53 -9.17 18.77
N LEU A 80 18.73 -10.42 18.31
CA LEU A 80 17.64 -11.30 17.89
C LEU A 80 16.68 -11.59 19.07
N SER A 81 17.21 -11.91 20.25
CA SER A 81 16.38 -12.18 21.44
C SER A 81 15.50 -10.98 21.81
N ARG A 82 16.06 -9.77 21.82
CA ARG A 82 15.29 -8.54 22.06
C ARG A 82 14.23 -8.29 20.99
N TRP A 83 14.58 -8.52 19.72
CA TRP A 83 13.66 -8.35 18.59
C TRP A 83 12.48 -9.33 18.66
N LEU A 84 12.71 -10.60 19.05
CA LEU A 84 11.65 -11.58 19.30
C LEU A 84 10.78 -11.18 20.48
N THR A 85 11.38 -10.73 21.60
CA THR A 85 10.64 -10.21 22.75
C THR A 85 9.75 -9.01 22.39
N GLU A 86 10.18 -8.14 21.46
CA GLU A 86 9.33 -7.06 20.96
C GLU A 86 8.15 -7.61 20.14
N ALA A 87 8.35 -8.67 19.34
CA ALA A 87 7.26 -9.33 18.64
C ALA A 87 6.25 -9.95 19.62
N GLU A 88 6.71 -10.62 20.69
CA GLU A 88 5.85 -11.14 21.77
C GLU A 88 4.96 -10.04 22.38
N ARG A 89 5.56 -8.89 22.74
CA ARG A 89 4.82 -7.76 23.31
C ARG A 89 3.75 -7.21 22.37
N LEU A 90 4.00 -7.21 21.05
CA LEU A 90 3.00 -6.78 20.07
C LEU A 90 1.84 -7.79 20.00
N VAL A 91 2.16 -9.08 19.99
CA VAL A 91 1.14 -10.15 20.01
C VAL A 91 0.32 -10.09 21.31
N GLU A 92 0.96 -9.96 22.49
CA GLU A 92 0.26 -9.84 23.78
C GLU A 92 -0.66 -8.61 23.81
N ARG A 93 -0.20 -7.47 23.26
CA ARG A 93 -1.01 -6.25 23.22
C ARG A 93 -2.27 -6.42 22.39
N TRP A 94 -2.24 -7.24 21.32
CA TRP A 94 -3.43 -7.52 20.54
C TRP A 94 -4.57 -8.10 21.40
N PHE A 95 -4.28 -8.95 22.41
CA PHE A 95 -5.28 -9.51 23.31
C PHE A 95 -5.94 -8.48 24.23
N SER A 96 -5.35 -7.30 24.38
CA SER A 96 -6.01 -6.17 25.07
C SER A 96 -6.98 -5.40 24.16
N LEU A 97 -6.91 -5.60 22.84
CA LEU A 97 -7.70 -4.90 21.83
C LEU A 97 -8.83 -5.75 21.28
N GLU A 98 -8.61 -7.06 21.16
CA GLU A 98 -9.58 -8.01 20.64
C GLU A 98 -9.57 -9.30 21.45
N ASP A 99 -10.73 -9.95 21.56
CA ASP A 99 -10.89 -11.27 22.17
C ASP A 99 -11.00 -12.34 21.08
N PRO A 100 -9.92 -13.09 20.76
CA PRO A 100 -9.95 -14.09 19.69
C PRO A 100 -10.85 -15.28 19.97
N THR A 101 -11.25 -15.51 21.24
CA THR A 101 -12.19 -16.60 21.58
C THR A 101 -13.60 -16.32 21.07
N ARG A 102 -13.91 -15.05 20.76
CA ARG A 102 -15.19 -14.57 20.25
C ARG A 102 -15.16 -14.21 18.76
N LEU A 103 -14.02 -14.41 18.12
CA LEU A 103 -13.82 -14.10 16.70
C LEU A 103 -13.75 -15.41 15.91
N GLU A 104 -14.44 -15.46 14.78
CA GLU A 104 -14.28 -16.51 13.79
C GLU A 104 -14.14 -15.87 12.42
N PRO A 105 -12.88 -15.57 11.99
CA PRO A 105 -12.60 -14.96 10.71
C PRO A 105 -13.16 -15.78 9.56
N ALA A 106 -13.85 -15.13 8.63
CA ALA A 106 -14.26 -15.77 7.39
C ALA A 106 -13.05 -16.05 6.48
N GLU A 107 -12.07 -15.13 6.47
CA GLU A 107 -10.84 -15.26 5.69
C GLU A 107 -9.67 -14.66 6.47
N ARG A 108 -8.46 -15.18 6.21
CA ARG A 108 -7.19 -14.70 6.78
C ARG A 108 -6.12 -14.69 5.68
N GLU A 109 -5.25 -13.67 5.66
CA GLU A 109 -4.20 -13.47 4.64
C GLU A 109 -4.75 -13.75 3.22
N LEU A 110 -5.96 -13.22 2.97
CA LEU A 110 -6.67 -13.49 1.71
C LEU A 110 -6.04 -12.72 0.57
N PHE A 111 -5.47 -13.44 -0.40
CA PHE A 111 -5.10 -12.83 -1.67
C PHE A 111 -6.36 -12.48 -2.47
N VAL A 112 -6.45 -11.22 -2.87
CA VAL A 112 -7.56 -10.69 -3.69
C VAL A 112 -7.01 -10.06 -4.96
N GLU A 113 -7.68 -10.32 -6.09
CA GLU A 113 -7.38 -9.67 -7.36
C GLU A 113 -8.69 -9.36 -8.09
N THR A 114 -8.77 -8.18 -8.69
CA THR A 114 -9.89 -7.77 -9.56
C THR A 114 -9.36 -6.94 -10.71
N GLU A 115 -10.08 -6.95 -11.83
CA GLU A 115 -9.80 -6.09 -12.98
C GLU A 115 -10.92 -5.05 -13.12
N LEU A 116 -10.54 -3.79 -13.21
CA LEU A 116 -11.46 -2.68 -13.47
C LEU A 116 -11.83 -2.64 -14.96
N GLU A 117 -12.92 -1.97 -15.32
CA GLU A 117 -13.35 -1.78 -16.72
C GLU A 117 -12.27 -1.18 -17.63
N SER A 118 -11.35 -0.42 -17.03
CA SER A 118 -10.18 0.16 -17.72
C SER A 118 -9.07 -0.86 -18.05
N GLY A 119 -9.19 -2.13 -17.66
CA GLY A 119 -8.15 -3.14 -17.75
C GLY A 119 -7.09 -3.04 -16.64
N LEU A 120 -7.23 -2.10 -15.69
CA LEU A 120 -6.32 -2.02 -14.54
C LEU A 120 -6.60 -3.16 -13.56
N ARG A 121 -5.60 -4.02 -13.35
CA ARG A 121 -5.66 -5.07 -12.34
C ARG A 121 -5.22 -4.55 -10.98
N LEU A 122 -6.09 -4.74 -9.99
CA LEU A 122 -5.85 -4.43 -8.58
C LEU A 122 -5.65 -5.73 -7.82
N ARG A 123 -4.59 -5.82 -7.03
CA ARG A 123 -4.31 -7.01 -6.22
C ARG A 123 -3.73 -6.63 -4.86
N GLY A 124 -3.96 -7.48 -3.87
CA GLY A 124 -3.43 -7.30 -2.53
C GLY A 124 -3.70 -8.50 -1.65
N VAL A 125 -3.23 -8.44 -0.41
CA VAL A 125 -3.52 -9.43 0.62
C VAL A 125 -4.23 -8.70 1.75
N ILE A 126 -5.34 -9.25 2.22
CA ILE A 126 -6.14 -8.73 3.32
C ILE A 126 -5.88 -9.59 4.55
N ASP A 127 -5.40 -8.98 5.64
CA ASP A 127 -4.99 -9.72 6.83
C ASP A 127 -6.14 -10.55 7.42
N ARG A 128 -7.35 -9.94 7.56
CA ARG A 128 -8.52 -10.62 8.07
C ARG A 128 -9.82 -10.04 7.52
N ILE A 129 -10.75 -10.94 7.19
CA ILE A 129 -12.15 -10.59 6.87
C ILE A 129 -13.06 -11.29 7.88
N ASP A 130 -13.89 -10.52 8.54
CA ASP A 130 -14.97 -11.01 9.38
C ASP A 130 -16.31 -10.78 8.68
N VAL A 131 -17.21 -11.75 8.79
CA VAL A 131 -18.57 -11.65 8.26
C VAL A 131 -19.55 -11.88 9.40
N ALA A 132 -20.41 -10.89 9.66
CA ALA A 132 -21.46 -11.01 10.66
C ALA A 132 -22.52 -12.01 10.22
N PRO A 133 -23.31 -12.61 11.13
CA PRO A 133 -24.43 -13.46 10.76
C PRO A 133 -25.47 -12.79 9.85
N THR A 134 -25.55 -11.47 9.87
CA THR A 134 -26.37 -10.61 9.02
C THR A 134 -25.77 -10.35 7.65
N GLY A 135 -24.54 -10.83 7.38
CA GLY A 135 -23.84 -10.70 6.09
C GLY A 135 -22.94 -9.46 5.96
N GLU A 136 -22.90 -8.58 6.96
CA GLU A 136 -22.02 -7.42 6.92
C GLU A 136 -20.55 -7.82 7.01
N VAL A 137 -19.74 -7.20 6.16
CA VAL A 137 -18.31 -7.48 6.05
C VAL A 137 -17.49 -6.44 6.81
N ARG A 138 -16.54 -6.90 7.65
CA ARG A 138 -15.49 -6.08 8.23
C ARG A 138 -14.13 -6.51 7.68
N ILE A 139 -13.35 -5.54 7.20
CA ILE A 139 -11.97 -5.73 6.79
C ILE A 139 -11.08 -5.24 7.95
N VAL A 140 -10.16 -6.08 8.40
CA VAL A 140 -9.21 -5.78 9.47
C VAL A 140 -7.79 -5.87 8.92
N ASP A 141 -6.95 -4.90 9.32
CA ASP A 141 -5.53 -4.86 8.95
C ASP A 141 -4.72 -4.55 10.22
N TYR A 142 -3.69 -5.33 10.47
CA TYR A 142 -2.82 -5.20 11.62
C TYR A 142 -1.61 -4.32 11.31
N LYS A 143 -1.30 -3.41 12.20
CA LYS A 143 -0.12 -2.54 12.09
C LYS A 143 0.76 -2.70 13.34
N THR A 144 1.99 -3.15 13.16
CA THR A 144 2.95 -3.30 14.27
C THR A 144 3.54 -1.96 14.72
N GLY A 145 3.38 -0.91 13.93
CA GLY A 145 3.72 0.47 14.30
C GLY A 145 2.70 1.14 15.21
N LYS A 146 2.96 2.41 15.53
CA LYS A 146 2.03 3.28 16.26
C LYS A 146 1.00 3.88 15.29
N ALA A 147 -0.18 4.20 15.81
CA ALA A 147 -1.20 4.95 15.07
C ALA A 147 -0.61 6.29 14.59
N PRO A 148 -0.87 6.68 13.33
CA PRO A 148 -0.44 7.98 12.84
C PRO A 148 -1.21 9.09 13.55
N ARG A 149 -0.62 10.28 13.58
CA ARG A 149 -1.37 11.46 14.00
C ARG A 149 -2.54 11.71 13.05
N PRO A 150 -3.62 12.37 13.48
CA PRO A 150 -4.83 12.58 12.67
C PRO A 150 -4.56 13.14 11.27
N GLU A 151 -3.61 14.08 11.15
CA GLU A 151 -3.22 14.69 9.88
C GLU A 151 -2.61 13.72 8.85
N TYR A 152 -2.15 12.54 9.29
CA TYR A 152 -1.58 11.49 8.43
C TYR A 152 -2.48 10.25 8.30
N ALA A 153 -3.64 10.24 8.95
CA ALA A 153 -4.55 9.10 8.95
C ALA A 153 -5.10 8.77 7.55
N GLU A 154 -5.22 9.76 6.66
CA GLU A 154 -5.74 9.55 5.30
C GLU A 154 -4.90 8.54 4.50
N GLY A 155 -3.57 8.54 4.68
CA GLY A 155 -2.69 7.58 4.02
C GLY A 155 -2.94 6.13 4.43
N ALA A 156 -3.17 5.89 5.73
CA ALA A 156 -3.50 4.58 6.26
C ALA A 156 -4.91 4.13 5.80
N LEU A 157 -5.88 5.03 5.83
CA LEU A 157 -7.25 4.77 5.35
C LEU A 157 -7.30 4.53 3.83
N PHE A 158 -6.37 5.08 3.06
CA PHE A 158 -6.33 4.83 1.61
C PHE A 158 -6.11 3.34 1.29
N GLN A 159 -5.20 2.65 2.00
CA GLN A 159 -4.99 1.22 1.84
C GLN A 159 -6.27 0.44 2.17
N MET A 160 -6.95 0.79 3.26
CA MET A 160 -8.18 0.12 3.67
C MET A 160 -9.32 0.34 2.66
N LYS A 161 -9.47 1.57 2.16
CA LYS A 161 -10.44 1.87 1.11
C LYS A 161 -10.11 1.18 -0.21
N PHE A 162 -8.83 0.95 -0.51
CA PHE A 162 -8.40 0.14 -1.64
C PHE A 162 -8.88 -1.31 -1.49
N TYR A 163 -8.69 -1.95 -0.33
CA TYR A 163 -9.21 -3.29 -0.08
C TYR A 163 -10.74 -3.35 -0.15
N ALA A 164 -11.41 -2.34 0.40
CA ALA A 164 -12.86 -2.22 0.30
C ALA A 164 -13.35 -2.12 -1.15
N LEU A 165 -12.65 -1.35 -1.99
CA LEU A 165 -12.92 -1.26 -3.43
C LEU A 165 -12.77 -2.63 -4.11
N VAL A 166 -11.68 -3.35 -3.84
CA VAL A 166 -11.44 -4.68 -4.41
C VAL A 166 -12.57 -5.65 -4.02
N ILE A 167 -12.95 -5.70 -2.74
CA ILE A 167 -14.06 -6.55 -2.26
C ILE A 167 -15.39 -6.14 -2.91
N TRP A 168 -15.65 -4.83 -3.03
CA TRP A 168 -16.86 -4.34 -3.69
C TRP A 168 -16.92 -4.76 -5.17
N ARG A 169 -15.81 -4.65 -5.90
CA ARG A 169 -15.74 -5.08 -7.31
C ARG A 169 -15.84 -6.59 -7.49
N LEU A 170 -15.29 -7.37 -6.55
CA LEU A 170 -15.35 -8.85 -6.59
C LEU A 170 -16.69 -9.42 -6.16
N LYS A 171 -17.28 -8.88 -5.10
CA LYS A 171 -18.44 -9.49 -4.43
C LYS A 171 -19.72 -8.64 -4.52
N GLY A 172 -19.66 -7.43 -5.08
CA GLY A 172 -20.79 -6.50 -5.14
C GLY A 172 -21.19 -5.92 -3.77
N VAL A 173 -20.44 -6.21 -2.70
CA VAL A 173 -20.76 -5.81 -1.33
C VAL A 173 -19.78 -4.73 -0.86
N VAL A 174 -20.32 -3.57 -0.43
CA VAL A 174 -19.52 -2.54 0.25
C VAL A 174 -19.28 -3.02 1.68
N PRO A 175 -18.00 -3.18 2.12
CA PRO A 175 -17.72 -3.54 3.51
C PRO A 175 -18.35 -2.55 4.48
N ARG A 176 -18.98 -3.06 5.52
CA ARG A 176 -19.63 -2.23 6.54
C ARG A 176 -18.63 -1.46 7.39
N ARG A 177 -17.44 -2.05 7.62
CA ARG A 177 -16.38 -1.46 8.45
C ARG A 177 -14.99 -1.80 7.98
N LEU A 178 -14.10 -0.84 8.04
CA LEU A 178 -12.65 -0.98 7.88
C LEU A 178 -12.02 -0.73 9.25
N GLN A 179 -11.12 -1.60 9.69
CA GLN A 179 -10.51 -1.52 11.01
C GLN A 179 -9.00 -1.69 10.91
N LEU A 180 -8.26 -0.69 11.39
CA LEU A 180 -6.81 -0.73 11.54
C LEU A 180 -6.50 -0.93 13.02
N VAL A 181 -5.77 -1.99 13.33
CA VAL A 181 -5.38 -2.35 14.71
C VAL A 181 -3.89 -2.07 14.88
N TYR A 182 -3.56 -1.00 15.60
CA TYR A 182 -2.18 -0.54 15.81
C TYR A 182 -1.58 -1.17 17.07
N LEU A 183 -0.88 -2.27 16.90
CA LEU A 183 -0.27 -3.04 18.01
C LEU A 183 0.84 -2.24 18.71
N GLY A 184 1.55 -1.36 17.96
CA GLY A 184 2.64 -0.54 18.53
C GLY A 184 2.19 0.51 19.54
N SER A 185 0.95 1.00 19.46
CA SER A 185 0.38 2.00 20.39
C SER A 185 -0.83 1.49 21.16
N GLY A 186 -1.44 0.37 20.74
CA GLY A 186 -2.67 -0.14 21.37
C GLY A 186 -3.92 0.62 20.93
N ASP A 187 -3.90 1.21 19.73
CA ASP A 187 -5.02 1.98 19.19
C ASP A 187 -5.78 1.19 18.13
N VAL A 188 -7.08 1.47 18.02
CA VAL A 188 -7.92 0.95 16.93
C VAL A 188 -8.55 2.11 16.19
N MET A 189 -8.30 2.17 14.88
CA MET A 189 -8.94 3.14 13.99
C MET A 189 -10.01 2.44 13.17
N THR A 190 -11.22 2.97 13.16
CA THR A 190 -12.32 2.43 12.34
C THR A 190 -12.81 3.46 11.34
N TYR A 191 -13.32 2.95 10.21
CA TYR A 191 -13.95 3.76 9.17
C TYR A 191 -15.08 2.96 8.52
N ASP A 192 -16.25 3.55 8.38
CA ASP A 192 -17.41 2.94 7.71
C ASP A 192 -17.53 3.55 6.32
N PRO A 193 -17.08 2.86 5.25
CA PRO A 193 -17.04 3.40 3.90
C PRO A 193 -18.42 3.46 3.27
N VAL A 194 -18.61 4.43 2.38
CA VAL A 194 -19.77 4.52 1.50
C VAL A 194 -19.32 4.37 0.04
N VAL A 195 -20.25 4.06 -0.87
CA VAL A 195 -19.97 3.89 -2.31
C VAL A 195 -19.16 5.05 -2.88
N ALA A 196 -19.54 6.29 -2.54
CA ALA A 196 -18.84 7.49 -3.02
C ALA A 196 -17.35 7.57 -2.62
N ASP A 197 -16.96 6.96 -1.49
CA ASP A 197 -15.55 6.85 -1.09
C ASP A 197 -14.79 5.91 -2.02
N LEU A 198 -15.40 4.77 -2.35
CA LEU A 198 -14.79 3.73 -3.18
C LEU A 198 -14.64 4.22 -4.62
N GLU A 199 -15.64 4.89 -5.16
CA GLU A 199 -15.57 5.55 -6.47
C GLU A 199 -14.47 6.62 -6.52
N ARG A 200 -14.28 7.38 -5.44
CA ARG A 200 -13.20 8.37 -5.34
C ARG A 200 -11.83 7.71 -5.35
N VAL A 201 -11.69 6.59 -4.63
CA VAL A 201 -10.44 5.80 -4.63
C VAL A 201 -10.17 5.24 -6.01
N GLU A 202 -11.17 4.70 -6.69
CA GLU A 202 -11.05 4.18 -8.05
C GLU A 202 -10.57 5.26 -9.03
N ARG A 203 -11.20 6.44 -9.04
CA ARG A 203 -10.73 7.57 -9.88
C ARG A 203 -9.27 7.95 -9.58
N LYS A 204 -8.86 7.95 -8.29
CA LYS A 204 -7.48 8.23 -7.89
C LYS A 204 -6.50 7.16 -8.38
N LEU A 205 -6.90 5.89 -8.34
CA LEU A 205 -6.10 4.77 -8.85
C LEU A 205 -5.94 4.84 -10.37
N LEU A 206 -7.02 5.15 -11.10
CA LEU A 206 -6.98 5.33 -12.55
C LEU A 206 -6.05 6.48 -12.97
N ALA A 207 -6.14 7.63 -12.29
CA ALA A 207 -5.25 8.76 -12.54
C ALA A 207 -3.78 8.41 -12.22
N LEU A 208 -3.54 7.66 -11.16
CA LEU A 208 -2.20 7.18 -10.81
C LEU A 208 -1.66 6.20 -11.86
N TRP A 209 -2.51 5.28 -12.31
CA TRP A 209 -2.16 4.31 -13.35
C TRP A 209 -1.80 4.99 -14.65
N GLU A 210 -2.57 6.00 -15.08
CA GLU A 210 -2.27 6.76 -16.27
C GLU A 210 -0.92 7.49 -16.17
N ALA A 211 -0.61 8.07 -15.02
CA ALA A 211 0.69 8.67 -14.77
C ALA A 211 1.85 7.64 -14.83
N ILE A 212 1.64 6.44 -14.31
CA ILE A 212 2.61 5.35 -14.38
C ILE A 212 2.80 4.89 -15.83
N ARG A 213 1.70 4.72 -16.57
CA ARG A 213 1.73 4.33 -17.98
C ARG A 213 2.53 5.32 -18.82
N LEU A 214 2.24 6.62 -18.67
CA LEU A 214 2.95 7.67 -19.38
C LEU A 214 4.44 7.68 -19.02
N ALA A 215 4.79 7.59 -17.74
CA ALA A 215 6.19 7.54 -17.30
C ALA A 215 6.90 6.27 -17.82
N THR A 216 6.18 5.15 -17.95
CA THR A 216 6.73 3.91 -18.52
C THR A 216 6.99 4.04 -20.01
N GLU A 217 6.10 4.68 -20.77
CA GLU A 217 6.25 4.90 -22.21
C GLU A 217 7.35 5.91 -22.56
N THR A 218 7.49 6.95 -21.76
CA THR A 218 8.49 8.02 -22.00
C THR A 218 9.85 7.75 -21.37
N GLY A 219 9.92 6.84 -20.38
CA GLY A 219 11.13 6.63 -19.57
C GLY A 219 11.39 7.75 -18.56
N GLU A 220 10.48 8.73 -18.43
CA GLU A 220 10.63 9.88 -17.55
C GLU A 220 10.13 9.58 -16.13
N TRP A 221 11.05 9.25 -15.24
CA TRP A 221 10.77 8.95 -13.83
C TRP A 221 11.44 9.98 -12.93
N ARG A 222 10.75 11.09 -12.67
CA ARG A 222 11.32 12.21 -11.90
C ARG A 222 11.33 11.86 -10.40
N PRO A 223 12.45 12.11 -9.68
CA PRO A 223 12.49 12.01 -8.26
C PRO A 223 11.55 13.04 -7.62
N ARG A 224 10.98 12.68 -6.47
CA ARG A 224 10.20 13.59 -5.63
C ARG A 224 10.77 13.58 -4.22
N PRO A 225 11.62 14.54 -3.87
CA PRO A 225 12.23 14.62 -2.55
C PRO A 225 11.19 14.75 -1.43
N THR A 226 11.37 13.98 -0.37
CA THR A 226 10.57 14.01 0.85
C THR A 226 11.45 13.76 2.07
N LYS A 227 10.91 13.95 3.27
CA LYS A 227 11.62 13.58 4.52
C LYS A 227 11.98 12.09 4.59
N LEU A 228 11.31 11.24 3.79
CA LEU A 228 11.57 9.79 3.76
C LEU A 228 12.80 9.43 2.92
N CYS A 229 13.37 10.36 2.17
CA CYS A 229 14.58 10.09 1.38
C CYS A 229 15.77 9.67 2.24
N GLY A 230 15.83 10.08 3.53
CA GLY A 230 16.87 9.64 4.46
C GLY A 230 16.87 8.14 4.75
N TRP A 231 15.76 7.44 4.49
CA TRP A 231 15.61 5.98 4.67
C TRP A 231 15.49 5.23 3.34
N CYS A 232 15.83 5.87 2.21
CA CYS A 232 15.74 5.25 0.90
C CYS A 232 17.01 4.45 0.60
N ASP A 233 16.88 3.16 0.30
CA ASP A 233 18.02 2.28 -0.03
C ASP A 233 18.69 2.63 -1.36
N HIS A 234 18.04 3.44 -2.19
CA HIS A 234 18.50 3.77 -3.54
C HIS A 234 19.13 5.16 -3.67
N GLN A 235 19.61 5.76 -2.57
CA GLN A 235 20.28 7.08 -2.59
C GLN A 235 21.48 7.11 -3.54
N ALA A 236 22.28 6.03 -3.56
CA ALA A 236 23.49 5.94 -4.38
C ALA A 236 23.25 6.07 -5.88
N VAL A 237 22.02 5.73 -6.35
CA VAL A 237 21.63 5.82 -7.77
C VAL A 237 20.59 6.91 -8.03
N CYS A 238 20.27 7.72 -7.00
CA CYS A 238 19.26 8.77 -7.10
C CYS A 238 19.90 10.11 -7.49
N PRO A 239 19.39 10.81 -8.54
CA PRO A 239 19.93 12.11 -8.96
C PRO A 239 19.88 13.19 -7.88
N GLU A 240 18.90 13.12 -6.95
CA GLU A 240 18.82 14.06 -5.80
C GLU A 240 19.99 13.94 -4.82
N PHE A 241 20.74 12.83 -4.89
CA PHE A 241 21.94 12.57 -4.10
C PHE A 241 23.20 12.50 -4.99
N GLY A 242 23.13 12.99 -6.24
CA GLY A 242 24.25 12.98 -7.17
C GLY A 242 24.50 11.62 -7.85
N GLY A 243 23.62 10.63 -7.63
CA GLY A 243 23.71 9.33 -8.27
C GLY A 243 23.19 9.32 -9.71
N THR A 244 23.46 8.24 -10.43
CA THR A 244 22.96 8.01 -11.78
C THR A 244 22.07 6.76 -11.77
N PRO A 245 20.78 6.89 -12.18
CA PRO A 245 19.89 5.73 -12.31
C PRO A 245 20.45 4.72 -13.33
N PRO A 246 20.15 3.42 -13.17
CA PRO A 246 20.43 2.42 -14.20
C PRO A 246 19.84 2.80 -15.54
N VAL A 247 20.41 2.24 -16.61
CA VAL A 247 19.83 2.37 -17.95
C VAL A 247 18.39 1.88 -17.92
N TYR A 248 17.47 2.66 -18.51
CA TYR A 248 16.06 2.29 -18.52
C TYR A 248 15.85 0.99 -19.31
N PRO A 249 15.27 -0.06 -18.74
CA PRO A 249 15.26 -1.39 -19.36
C PRO A 249 14.17 -1.59 -20.42
N LEU A 250 13.18 -0.67 -20.50
CA LEU A 250 12.06 -0.79 -21.43
C LEU A 250 12.26 0.11 -22.65
N SER A 251 11.61 -0.25 -23.77
CA SER A 251 11.57 0.60 -24.95
C SER A 251 10.79 1.87 -24.67
N VAL A 252 11.36 3.02 -24.98
CA VAL A 252 10.68 4.31 -24.88
C VAL A 252 10.06 4.69 -26.22
N ARG A 253 8.86 5.29 -26.19
CA ARG A 253 8.29 5.92 -27.37
C ARG A 253 9.13 7.17 -27.66
N PRO A 254 9.65 7.37 -28.92
CA PRO A 254 10.31 8.63 -29.27
C PRO A 254 9.37 9.79 -28.95
N ALA A 255 9.90 10.84 -28.33
CA ALA A 255 9.14 12.07 -28.17
C ALA A 255 8.71 12.53 -29.57
N GLU A 256 7.40 12.70 -29.78
CA GLU A 256 6.92 13.34 -31.01
C GLU A 256 7.57 14.73 -31.06
N SER A 257 8.53 14.89 -31.96
CA SER A 257 9.14 16.20 -32.24
C SER A 257 8.01 17.12 -32.68
N GLY A 258 7.61 18.02 -31.78
CA GLY A 258 6.58 19.00 -32.08
C GLY A 258 6.94 19.72 -33.36
N GLN A 259 6.32 19.32 -34.44
CA GLN A 259 6.33 20.13 -35.67
C GLN A 259 5.62 21.43 -35.31
N GLY A 260 6.44 22.49 -35.16
CA GLY A 260 5.94 23.84 -35.03
C GLY A 260 5.00 24.13 -36.18
N VAL A 261 3.72 24.30 -35.85
CA VAL A 261 2.78 24.91 -36.79
C VAL A 261 3.26 26.35 -37.02
N GLN A 262 4.05 26.58 -38.07
CA GLN A 262 4.28 27.89 -38.59
C GLN A 262 2.95 28.34 -39.23
N GLY A 263 2.14 28.99 -38.46
CA GLY A 263 0.97 29.70 -38.93
C GLY A 263 1.42 30.88 -39.78
N THR A 264 1.36 30.77 -41.09
CA THR A 264 1.43 31.88 -42.00
C THR A 264 0.19 32.75 -41.79
N MET A 265 0.37 33.89 -41.10
CA MET A 265 -0.62 34.95 -41.06
C MET A 265 -0.75 35.58 -42.45
N GLY A 266 -1.81 35.22 -43.19
CA GLY A 266 -2.26 35.98 -44.34
C GLY A 266 -2.90 37.30 -43.92
N PRO A 267 -2.85 38.36 -44.77
CA PRO A 267 -3.29 39.69 -44.40
C PRO A 267 -4.82 39.76 -44.24
N VAL A 268 -5.28 40.28 -43.10
CA VAL A 268 -6.69 40.56 -42.80
C VAL A 268 -7.12 41.78 -43.65
N ARG A 269 -8.07 41.59 -44.58
CA ARG A 269 -8.81 42.69 -45.22
C ARG A 269 -9.82 43.28 -44.26
N ALA A 270 -9.72 44.57 -44.01
CA ALA A 270 -10.72 45.35 -43.30
C ALA A 270 -11.94 45.56 -44.19
N GLU A 271 -13.10 45.05 -43.84
CA GLU A 271 -14.40 45.47 -44.38
C GLU A 271 -15.13 46.32 -43.36
N THR A 272 -15.38 47.56 -43.73
CA THR A 272 -16.19 48.55 -43.06
C THR A 272 -17.67 48.27 -43.35
N GLY A 273 -18.42 47.85 -42.37
CA GLY A 273 -19.89 47.67 -42.41
C GLY A 273 -20.58 48.47 -41.30
N ARG A 274 -21.44 49.35 -41.69
CA ARG A 274 -22.25 50.30 -40.91
C ARG A 274 -23.33 49.58 -40.08
N PRO A 275 -23.78 50.15 -38.95
CA PRO A 275 -24.79 49.51 -38.12
C PRO A 275 -26.21 49.77 -38.63
N ALA A 276 -27.07 48.75 -38.57
CA ALA A 276 -28.51 48.89 -38.75
C ALA A 276 -29.22 48.93 -37.37
N ALA A 277 -30.23 49.81 -37.31
CA ALA A 277 -31.00 50.14 -36.14
C ALA A 277 -31.96 49.02 -35.70
N VAL A 278 -32.17 48.91 -34.41
CA VAL A 278 -33.16 48.02 -33.76
C VAL A 278 -34.40 48.86 -33.45
N GLU A 279 -35.55 48.37 -33.91
CA GLU A 279 -36.88 48.76 -33.35
C GLU A 279 -37.52 47.51 -32.73
N GLY A 280 -37.93 47.66 -31.48
CA GLY A 280 -38.76 46.68 -30.79
C GLY A 280 -40.25 46.78 -31.14
N PRO A 281 -41.16 45.98 -30.60
CA PRO A 281 -41.71 46.13 -29.26
C PRO A 281 -41.40 44.95 -28.30
#